data_6ea877a1b5a9fd1b7805d938d70018a2
#
_entry.id   6ea877a1b5a9fd1b7805d938d70018a2
#
_cell.length_a   1.000
_cell.length_b   1.000
_cell.length_c   1.000
_cell.angle_alpha   90.00
_cell.angle_beta   90.00
_cell.angle_gamma   90.00
#
_symmetry.space_group_name_H-M   'P 1'
#
loop_
_entity.id
_entity.type
_entity.pdbx_description
1 polymer ?
#
loop_
_entity_poly.entity_id
_entity_poly.type
_entity_poly.pdbx_seq_one_letter_code
_entity_poly.pdbx_strand_id
1 'polypeptide(L)'
;MLTGFDVLAQPIRRSILDRLRDGEHLVGQLAVDLGLSQPLTSKHLRVLRDAGFVTVRVDGPRRWYGLRVEPLAELDDWLAPYRWMWEGRLDRLGAHLDVMPDDEGDTDG
;
A
#
# COMPACT_ATOMS: atom_id res chain seq x y z
N MET A 1 19.81 -0.66 -5.56
CA MET A 1 18.47 -1.01 -6.05
C MET A 1 17.54 -1.26 -4.87
N LEU A 2 16.32 -0.73 -4.91
CA LEU A 2 15.37 -0.92 -3.84
C LEU A 2 14.63 -2.25 -3.99
N THR A 3 14.50 -2.97 -2.89
CA THR A 3 13.63 -4.16 -2.85
C THR A 3 12.17 -3.73 -2.64
N GLY A 4 11.24 -4.67 -2.77
CA GLY A 4 9.84 -4.39 -2.47
C GLY A 4 9.64 -3.93 -1.04
N PHE A 5 10.36 -4.51 -0.10
CA PHE A 5 10.29 -4.09 1.31
C PHE A 5 10.80 -2.67 1.49
N ASP A 6 11.91 -2.33 0.82
CA ASP A 6 12.45 -0.97 0.89
C ASP A 6 11.44 0.06 0.39
N VAL A 7 10.78 -0.27 -0.72
CA VAL A 7 9.78 0.62 -1.29
C VAL A 7 8.64 0.86 -0.31
N LEU A 8 8.14 -0.20 0.32
CA LEU A 8 7.01 -0.12 1.24
C LEU A 8 7.40 0.39 2.64
N ALA A 9 8.69 0.56 2.91
CA ALA A 9 9.13 1.09 4.19
C ALA A 9 8.71 2.54 4.39
N GLN A 10 8.47 3.28 3.32
CA GLN A 10 8.04 4.67 3.40
C GLN A 10 6.51 4.73 3.57
N PRO A 11 6.01 5.30 4.67
CA PRO A 11 4.56 5.35 4.91
C PRO A 11 3.78 6.05 3.80
N ILE A 12 4.35 7.11 3.22
CA ILE A 12 3.69 7.83 2.14
C ILE A 12 3.40 6.90 0.96
N ARG A 13 4.35 6.02 0.63
CA ARG A 13 4.17 5.09 -0.49
C ARG A 13 3.06 4.08 -0.20
N ARG A 14 2.98 3.60 1.04
CA ARG A 14 1.87 2.72 1.42
C ARG A 14 0.53 3.43 1.32
N SER A 15 0.49 4.71 1.73
CA SER A 15 -0.73 5.51 1.62
C SER A 15 -1.16 5.71 0.18
N ILE A 16 -0.20 5.89 -0.74
CA ILE A 16 -0.51 5.98 -2.16
C ILE A 16 -1.14 4.68 -2.65
N LEU A 17 -0.53 3.55 -2.32
CA LEU A 17 -1.07 2.25 -2.73
C LEU A 17 -2.46 2.01 -2.15
N ASP A 18 -2.69 2.44 -0.91
CA ASP A 18 -4.01 2.31 -0.29
C ASP A 18 -5.07 3.05 -1.09
N ARG A 19 -4.74 4.23 -1.60
CA ARG A 19 -5.68 4.98 -2.43
C ARG A 19 -5.95 4.29 -3.76
N LEU A 20 -4.92 3.68 -4.33
CA LEU A 20 -5.03 3.04 -5.64
C LEU A 20 -5.83 1.74 -5.60
N ARG A 21 -6.12 1.20 -4.39
CA ARG A 21 -6.98 0.03 -4.29
C ARG A 21 -8.37 0.27 -4.86
N ASP A 22 -8.81 1.52 -4.82
CA ASP A 22 -10.16 1.87 -5.27
C ASP A 22 -10.24 2.17 -6.77
N GLY A 23 -9.12 2.19 -7.44
CA GLY A 23 -9.06 2.48 -8.86
C GLY A 23 -7.96 3.46 -9.21
N GLU A 24 -7.89 3.79 -10.49
CA GLU A 24 -6.87 4.72 -10.98
C GLU A 24 -7.09 6.13 -10.47
N HIS A 25 -5.98 6.83 -10.27
CA HIS A 25 -6.00 8.23 -9.83
C HIS A 25 -4.99 9.04 -10.63
N LEU A 26 -5.29 10.31 -10.82
CA LEU A 26 -4.33 11.29 -11.32
C LEU A 26 -3.40 11.70 -10.17
N VAL A 27 -2.18 12.14 -10.51
CA VAL A 27 -1.23 12.55 -9.49
C VAL A 27 -1.78 13.70 -8.63
N GLY A 28 -2.50 14.63 -9.27
CA GLY A 28 -3.11 15.74 -8.52
C GLY A 28 -4.13 15.28 -7.51
N GLN A 29 -4.92 14.27 -7.85
CA GLN A 29 -5.90 13.71 -6.93
C GLN A 29 -5.22 13.08 -5.71
N LEU A 30 -4.17 12.32 -5.95
CA LEU A 30 -3.41 11.69 -4.88
C LEU A 30 -2.78 12.74 -3.97
N ALA A 31 -2.21 13.78 -4.57
CA ALA A 31 -1.58 14.85 -3.80
C ALA A 31 -2.58 15.53 -2.87
N VAL A 32 -3.75 15.87 -3.40
CA VAL A 32 -4.81 16.49 -2.60
C VAL A 32 -5.27 15.55 -1.49
N ASP A 33 -5.55 14.30 -1.83
CA ASP A 33 -6.07 13.33 -0.86
C ASP A 33 -5.09 13.09 0.28
N LEU A 34 -3.80 13.11 0.00
CA LEU A 34 -2.78 12.83 1.00
C LEU A 34 -2.18 14.07 1.64
N GLY A 35 -2.62 15.24 1.21
CA GLY A 35 -2.09 16.50 1.76
C GLY A 35 -0.64 16.74 1.42
N LEU A 36 -0.20 16.32 0.23
CA LEU A 36 1.17 16.43 -0.21
C LEU A 36 1.29 17.38 -1.40
N SER A 37 2.49 17.89 -1.62
CA SER A 37 2.76 18.63 -2.85
C SER A 37 2.74 17.65 -4.03
N GLN A 38 2.41 18.17 -5.20
CA GLN A 38 2.39 17.36 -6.42
C GLN A 38 3.80 16.85 -6.78
N PRO A 39 4.86 17.68 -6.70
CA PRO A 39 6.21 17.17 -6.96
C PRO A 39 6.63 16.04 -6.04
N LEU A 40 6.30 16.12 -4.76
CA LEU A 40 6.63 15.06 -3.82
C LEU A 40 5.86 13.79 -4.15
N THR A 41 4.57 13.91 -4.45
CA THR A 41 3.74 12.77 -4.85
C THR A 41 4.30 12.11 -6.10
N SER A 42 4.67 12.91 -7.10
CA SER A 42 5.26 12.39 -8.34
C SER A 42 6.57 11.64 -8.08
N LYS A 43 7.38 12.13 -7.14
CA LYS A 43 8.64 11.48 -6.80
C LYS A 43 8.39 10.08 -6.23
N HIS A 44 7.45 9.96 -5.32
CA HIS A 44 7.10 8.66 -4.73
C HIS A 44 6.47 7.73 -5.75
N LEU A 45 5.64 8.27 -6.65
CA LEU A 45 5.04 7.47 -7.72
C LEU A 45 6.10 6.91 -8.65
N ARG A 46 7.15 7.69 -8.93
CA ARG A 46 8.25 7.20 -9.77
C ARG A 46 8.94 5.99 -9.11
N VAL A 47 9.21 6.07 -7.82
CA VAL A 47 9.82 4.96 -7.10
C VAL A 47 8.91 3.73 -7.16
N LEU A 48 7.62 3.92 -6.92
CA LEU A 48 6.65 2.83 -6.97
C LEU A 48 6.55 2.22 -8.36
N ARG A 49 6.58 3.06 -9.39
CA ARG A 49 6.52 2.60 -10.77
C ARG A 49 7.77 1.80 -11.13
N ASP A 50 8.95 2.32 -10.79
CA ASP A 50 10.21 1.65 -11.11
C ASP A 50 10.31 0.29 -10.42
N ALA A 51 9.69 0.15 -9.26
CA ALA A 51 9.65 -1.11 -8.52
C ALA A 51 8.49 -2.01 -8.93
N GLY A 52 7.63 -1.55 -9.85
CA GLY A 52 6.55 -2.37 -10.38
C GLY A 52 5.29 -2.40 -9.55
N PHE A 53 5.12 -1.49 -8.58
CA PHE A 53 3.93 -1.45 -7.73
C PHE A 53 2.77 -0.68 -8.36
N VAL A 54 3.05 0.17 -9.32
CA VAL A 54 2.00 0.94 -9.99
C VAL A 54 2.19 0.91 -11.49
N THR A 55 1.08 1.07 -12.19
CA THR A 55 1.04 1.22 -13.65
C THR A 55 0.74 2.68 -13.97
N VAL A 56 1.08 3.06 -15.21
CA VAL A 56 0.74 4.38 -15.74
C VAL A 56 -0.01 4.19 -17.04
N ARG A 57 -1.16 4.80 -17.12
CA ARG A 57 -1.95 4.82 -18.36
C ARG A 57 -2.00 6.27 -18.85
N VAL A 58 -1.52 6.49 -20.06
CA VAL A 58 -1.53 7.82 -20.66
C VAL A 58 -2.86 8.03 -21.38
N ASP A 59 -3.49 9.18 -21.10
CA ASP A 59 -4.75 9.57 -21.71
C ASP A 59 -4.65 11.05 -22.05
N GLY A 60 -4.16 11.34 -23.25
CA GLY A 60 -3.89 12.71 -23.67
C GLY A 60 -2.86 13.34 -22.75
N PRO A 61 -3.15 14.52 -22.18
CA PRO A 61 -2.23 15.17 -21.25
C PRO A 61 -2.26 14.55 -19.85
N ARG A 62 -3.12 13.58 -19.62
CA ARG A 62 -3.31 13.00 -18.30
C ARG A 62 -2.57 11.68 -18.15
N ARG A 63 -2.12 11.43 -16.92
CA ARG A 63 -1.50 10.16 -16.56
C ARG A 63 -2.26 9.58 -15.39
N TRP A 64 -2.84 8.41 -15.62
CA TRP A 64 -3.60 7.70 -14.61
C TRP A 64 -2.71 6.63 -14.01
N TYR A 65 -2.59 6.63 -12.69
CA TYR A 65 -1.80 5.66 -11.96
C TYR A 65 -2.71 4.60 -11.37
N GLY A 66 -2.35 3.35 -11.55
CA GLY A 66 -3.12 2.22 -11.04
C GLY A 66 -2.25 1.29 -10.22
N LEU A 67 -2.89 0.45 -9.44
CA LEU A 67 -2.20 -0.53 -8.60
C LEU A 67 -1.79 -1.73 -9.44
N ARG A 68 -0.58 -2.22 -9.17
CA ARG A 68 -0.10 -3.46 -9.76
C ARG A 68 0.18 -4.42 -8.62
N VAL A 69 -0.51 -5.58 -8.63
CA VAL A 69 -0.51 -6.46 -7.46
C VAL A 69 0.64 -7.46 -7.42
N GLU A 70 1.31 -7.70 -8.54
CA GLU A 70 2.35 -8.73 -8.63
C GLU A 70 3.45 -8.60 -7.58
N PRO A 71 4.03 -7.41 -7.36
CA PRO A 71 5.04 -7.28 -6.31
C PRO A 71 4.48 -7.56 -4.91
N LEU A 72 3.21 -7.23 -4.67
CA LEU A 72 2.58 -7.52 -3.39
C LEU A 72 2.43 -9.04 -3.20
N ALA A 73 2.08 -9.75 -4.27
CA ALA A 73 1.99 -11.20 -4.23
C ALA A 73 3.35 -11.84 -3.93
N GLU A 74 4.43 -11.28 -4.48
CA GLU A 74 5.78 -11.76 -4.21
C GLU A 74 6.17 -11.59 -2.75
N LEU A 75 5.82 -10.45 -2.16
CA LEU A 75 6.06 -10.21 -0.74
C LEU A 75 5.25 -11.19 0.12
N ASP A 76 4.01 -11.42 -0.27
CA ASP A 76 3.14 -12.36 0.40
C ASP A 76 3.71 -13.79 0.35
N ASP A 77 4.24 -14.19 -0.80
CA ASP A 77 4.87 -15.49 -0.95
C ASP A 77 6.07 -15.63 -0.02
N TRP A 78 6.86 -14.57 0.13
CA TRP A 78 8.00 -14.61 1.04
C TRP A 78 7.54 -14.76 2.49
N LEU A 79 6.43 -14.11 2.84
CA LEU A 79 5.88 -14.17 4.20
C LEU A 79 5.20 -15.50 4.53
N ALA A 80 4.76 -16.23 3.51
CA ALA A 80 3.94 -17.43 3.70
C ALA A 80 4.55 -18.44 4.68
N PRO A 81 5.86 -18.80 4.61
CA PRO A 81 6.42 -19.78 5.54
C PRO A 81 6.42 -19.32 6.99
N TYR A 82 6.26 -18.03 7.23
CA TYR A 82 6.33 -17.45 8.58
C TYR A 82 4.96 -17.23 9.19
N ARG A 83 3.88 -17.31 8.41
CA ARG A 83 2.54 -16.94 8.87
C ARG A 83 2.07 -17.76 10.06
N TRP A 84 2.34 -19.07 10.05
CA TRP A 84 1.94 -19.92 11.13
C TRP A 84 2.50 -19.47 12.48
N MET A 85 3.64 -18.75 12.45
CA MET A 85 4.31 -18.30 13.66
C MET A 85 3.54 -17.22 14.39
N TRP A 86 2.78 -16.41 13.65
CA TRP A 86 2.01 -15.34 14.26
C TRP A 86 0.49 -15.56 14.19
N GLU A 87 0.00 -16.33 13.26
CA GLU A 87 -1.45 -16.57 13.12
C GLU A 87 -2.04 -17.14 14.38
N GLY A 88 -1.40 -18.15 14.96
CA GLY A 88 -1.87 -18.71 16.20
C GLY A 88 -1.87 -17.70 17.34
N ARG A 89 -0.83 -16.87 17.42
CA ARG A 89 -0.77 -15.83 18.44
C ARG A 89 -1.82 -14.76 18.23
N LEU A 90 -2.02 -14.37 16.99
CA LEU A 90 -3.03 -13.36 16.67
C LEU A 90 -4.42 -13.88 16.94
N ASP A 91 -4.66 -15.16 16.68
CA ASP A 91 -5.94 -15.78 17.00
C ASP A 91 -6.21 -15.74 18.50
N ARG A 92 -5.19 -16.06 19.30
CA ARG A 92 -5.34 -16.00 20.76
C ARG A 92 -5.56 -14.57 21.23
N LEU A 93 -4.83 -13.61 20.66
CA LEU A 93 -5.03 -12.21 20.98
C LEU A 93 -6.38 -11.73 20.53
N GLY A 94 -6.82 -12.17 19.36
CA GLY A 94 -8.14 -11.83 18.85
C GLY A 94 -9.25 -12.32 19.75
N ALA A 95 -9.15 -13.55 20.19
CA ALA A 95 -10.12 -14.12 21.11
C ALA A 95 -10.13 -13.36 22.43
N HIS A 96 -8.95 -12.97 22.91
CA HIS A 96 -8.82 -12.18 24.12
C HIS A 96 -9.40 -10.79 23.93
N LEU A 97 -9.14 -10.17 22.79
CA LEU A 97 -9.61 -8.84 22.49
C LEU A 97 -11.11 -8.80 22.22
N ASP A 98 -11.70 -9.89 21.81
CA ASP A 98 -13.15 -9.95 21.58
C ASP A 98 -13.96 -9.66 22.82
N VAL A 99 -13.37 -9.80 23.98
CA VAL A 99 -14.05 -9.45 25.21
C VAL A 99 -13.91 -7.98 25.56
N MET A 100 -13.13 -7.24 24.77
CA MET A 100 -12.93 -5.81 24.96
C MET A 100 -13.81 -5.06 23.98
N PRO A 101 -14.35 -3.93 24.40
CA PRO A 101 -14.97 -3.07 23.40
C PRO A 101 -13.92 -2.59 22.45
N ASP A 102 -14.19 -2.69 21.23
CA ASP A 102 -13.15 -2.44 20.33
C ASP A 102 -13.37 -1.42 19.40
N ASP A 103 -12.77 -0.99 19.08
CA ASP A 103 -12.77 -0.44 18.13
C ASP A 103 -12.47 -0.75 16.89
N GLU A 104 -12.70 -1.03 16.59
CA GLU A 104 -12.24 -1.16 15.75
C GLU A 104 -11.61 -0.72 14.91
N GLY A 105 -11.72 -0.52 14.86
CA GLY A 105 -11.00 -0.30 14.22
C GLY A 105 -10.35 -0.20 13.61
N ASP A 106 -10.21 -0.21 13.79
CA ASP A 106 -9.44 0.01 13.41
C ASP A 106 -8.77 -0.22 12.69
N THR A 107 -8.78 -0.40 12.59
CA THR A 107 -8.14 -0.56 12.10
C THR A 107 -7.47 -0.54 11.38
N ASP A 108 -7.38 -0.62 11.26
CA ASP A 108 -6.74 -0.58 10.73
C ASP A 108 -5.96 -0.75 10.33
N GLY A 109 -5.91 -0.97 10.15
CA GLY A 109 -5.22 -1.09 9.88
C GLY A 109 -4.81 -1.19 9.61
#